data_7da441e0cebc00a28bb217656eb2ad31
#
_entry.id   7da441e0cebc00a28bb217656eb2ad31
#
_cell.length_a   1.000
_cell.length_b   1.000
_cell.length_c   1.000
_cell.angle_alpha   90.00
_cell.angle_beta   90.00
_cell.angle_gamma   90.00
#
_symmetry.space_group_name_H-M   'P 1'
#
loop_
_entity.id
_entity.type
_entity.pdbx_description
1 polymer ?
#
loop_
_entity_poly.entity_id
_entity_poly.type
_entity_poly.pdbx_seq_one_letter_code
_entity_poly.pdbx_strand_id
1 'polypeptide(L)'
;ASSKAVQMAHEINPDNMVGLMIANGAIYTNTCHPDDQILRMEKDRERRFYSDVMVRGYYPNYKIKEYERKNIDIQLTDDEKDILKKGTVDFISFSYYESMTVSHDANGSTSNIISGAIKNPYLETTAWGRAIDPQGLRVVLNELYDRYQIPLFIVENGLGTTDELVNGTVEDDYRIDYHR
;
A
#
# COMPACT_ATOMS: atom_id res chain seq x y z
N ALA A 1 -6.68 12.25 13.74
CA ALA A 1 -8.00 12.41 13.09
C ALA A 1 -8.65 11.04 12.85
N SER A 2 -8.02 10.12 12.06
CA SER A 2 -8.62 8.82 11.66
C SER A 2 -9.06 7.98 12.86
N SER A 3 -8.22 7.81 13.89
CA SER A 3 -8.59 7.03 15.09
C SER A 3 -9.79 7.60 15.86
N LYS A 4 -9.97 8.93 15.85
CA LYS A 4 -11.18 9.53 16.41
C LYS A 4 -12.43 9.21 15.57
N ALA A 5 -12.30 9.17 14.24
CA ALA A 5 -13.41 8.81 13.38
C ALA A 5 -13.85 7.35 13.60
N VAL A 6 -12.89 6.43 13.80
CA VAL A 6 -13.19 5.03 14.15
C VAL A 6 -13.96 4.96 15.47
N GLN A 7 -13.48 5.63 16.53
CA GLN A 7 -14.16 5.68 17.83
C GLN A 7 -15.60 6.21 17.70
N MET A 8 -15.77 7.34 17.02
CA MET A 8 -17.10 7.91 16.80
C MET A 8 -18.04 6.98 16.04
N ALA A 9 -17.54 6.25 15.04
CA ALA A 9 -18.34 5.29 14.30
C ALA A 9 -18.83 4.14 15.21
N HIS A 10 -17.94 3.62 16.09
CA HIS A 10 -18.28 2.58 17.06
C HIS A 10 -19.17 3.09 18.20
N GLU A 11 -19.03 4.37 18.60
CA GLU A 11 -19.95 5.03 19.56
C GLU A 11 -21.36 5.17 19.00
N ILE A 12 -21.49 5.47 17.71
CA ILE A 12 -22.80 5.56 17.04
C ILE A 12 -23.46 4.18 16.92
N ASN A 13 -22.72 3.18 16.52
CA ASN A 13 -23.14 1.78 16.47
C ASN A 13 -21.93 0.86 16.64
N PRO A 14 -21.85 0.05 17.71
CA PRO A 14 -20.76 -0.88 17.95
C PRO A 14 -20.56 -1.96 16.87
N ASP A 15 -21.60 -2.23 16.07
CA ASP A 15 -21.54 -3.20 14.96
C ASP A 15 -20.97 -2.60 13.65
N ASN A 16 -20.67 -1.31 13.64
CA ASN A 16 -20.04 -0.70 12.48
C ASN A 16 -18.62 -1.26 12.26
N MET A 17 -18.33 -1.65 11.04
CA MET A 17 -16.98 -2.04 10.60
C MET A 17 -16.30 -0.84 9.93
N VAL A 18 -15.17 -0.41 10.45
CA VAL A 18 -14.41 0.76 9.95
C VAL A 18 -13.04 0.32 9.45
N GLY A 19 -12.78 0.51 8.17
CA GLY A 19 -11.49 0.18 7.55
C GLY A 19 -10.62 1.41 7.25
N LEU A 20 -9.34 1.18 7.09
CA LEU A 20 -8.46 2.15 6.43
C LEU A 20 -8.38 1.79 4.94
N MET A 21 -8.15 2.80 4.08
CA MET A 21 -7.87 2.61 2.65
C MET A 21 -6.46 3.07 2.32
N ILE A 22 -5.69 2.22 1.65
CA ILE A 22 -4.32 2.49 1.21
C ILE A 22 -4.10 2.09 -0.25
N ALA A 23 -3.28 2.84 -0.98
CA ALA A 23 -2.72 2.36 -2.24
C ALA A 23 -1.62 1.33 -1.93
N ASN A 24 -1.70 0.15 -2.53
CA ASN A 24 -0.76 -0.92 -2.23
C ASN A 24 -0.41 -1.75 -3.48
N GLY A 25 0.84 -2.17 -3.57
CA GLY A 25 1.37 -3.04 -4.62
C GLY A 25 2.57 -3.80 -4.08
N ALA A 26 2.93 -4.95 -4.64
CA ALA A 26 4.14 -5.64 -4.26
C ALA A 26 5.38 -4.78 -4.59
N ILE A 27 6.40 -4.81 -3.74
CA ILE A 27 7.69 -4.17 -4.02
C ILE A 27 8.72 -5.26 -4.20
N TYR A 28 9.27 -5.35 -5.41
CA TYR A 28 10.36 -6.26 -5.75
C TYR A 28 11.70 -5.53 -5.74
N THR A 29 12.76 -6.28 -5.52
CA THR A 29 14.11 -5.83 -5.78
C THR A 29 14.50 -6.13 -7.22
N ASN A 30 15.28 -5.26 -7.85
CA ASN A 30 15.81 -5.48 -9.20
C ASN A 30 16.80 -6.65 -9.22
N THR A 31 17.60 -6.77 -8.16
CA THR A 31 18.61 -7.82 -8.03
C THR A 31 18.60 -8.42 -6.62
N CYS A 32 19.38 -9.48 -6.42
CA CYS A 32 19.66 -10.02 -5.08
C CYS A 32 20.74 -9.22 -4.31
N HIS A 33 21.20 -8.08 -4.83
CA HIS A 33 22.18 -7.25 -4.14
C HIS A 33 21.65 -6.80 -2.77
N PRO A 34 22.44 -6.86 -1.68
CA PRO A 34 21.97 -6.49 -0.35
C PRO A 34 21.39 -5.06 -0.26
N ASP A 35 21.95 -4.09 -1.00
CA ASP A 35 21.47 -2.71 -1.00
C ASP A 35 20.07 -2.58 -1.66
N ASP A 36 19.76 -3.39 -2.68
CA ASP A 36 18.39 -3.47 -3.22
C ASP A 36 17.40 -3.97 -2.16
N GLN A 37 17.80 -4.98 -1.35
CA GLN A 37 16.96 -5.51 -0.29
C GLN A 37 16.74 -4.48 0.84
N ILE A 38 17.77 -3.72 1.20
CA ILE A 38 17.67 -2.64 2.18
C ILE A 38 16.72 -1.56 1.66
N LEU A 39 16.89 -1.14 0.40
CA LEU A 39 16.02 -0.14 -0.23
C LEU A 39 14.55 -0.62 -0.26
N ARG A 40 14.31 -1.88 -0.67
CA ARG A 40 12.96 -2.47 -0.63
C ARG A 40 12.36 -2.40 0.76
N MET A 41 13.11 -2.78 1.78
CA MET A 41 12.65 -2.75 3.18
C MET A 41 12.31 -1.32 3.64
N GLU A 42 13.11 -0.33 3.26
CA GLU A 42 12.87 1.09 3.59
C GLU A 42 11.58 1.58 2.91
N LYS A 43 11.40 1.30 1.61
CA LYS A 43 10.21 1.68 0.86
C LYS A 43 8.95 0.99 1.38
N ASP A 44 9.05 -0.29 1.78
CA ASP A 44 7.93 -0.98 2.42
C ASP A 44 7.56 -0.33 3.76
N ARG A 45 8.53 0.04 4.60
CA ARG A 45 8.29 0.76 5.86
C ARG A 45 7.64 2.13 5.68
N GLU A 46 8.09 2.90 4.68
CA GLU A 46 7.47 4.19 4.35
C GLU A 46 5.97 4.01 4.06
N ARG A 47 5.63 3.01 3.25
CA ARG A 47 4.26 2.71 2.84
C ARG A 47 3.41 2.13 3.96
N ARG A 48 3.97 1.22 4.78
CA ARG A 48 3.28 0.54 5.87
C ARG A 48 3.04 1.42 7.11
N PHE A 49 3.66 2.58 7.20
CA PHE A 49 3.57 3.41 8.40
C PHE A 49 2.14 3.70 8.83
N TYR A 50 1.28 4.13 7.92
CA TYR A 50 -0.10 4.47 8.25
C TYR A 50 -0.93 3.24 8.64
N SER A 51 -0.78 2.14 7.94
CA SER A 51 -1.45 0.89 8.28
C SER A 51 -0.96 0.31 9.61
N ASP A 52 0.35 0.39 9.90
CA ASP A 52 0.88 -0.01 11.20
C ASP A 52 0.24 0.79 12.34
N VAL A 53 0.13 2.11 12.21
CA VAL A 53 -0.49 2.96 13.23
C VAL A 53 -1.98 2.67 13.37
N MET A 54 -2.71 2.58 12.27
CA MET A 54 -4.16 2.42 12.27
C MET A 54 -4.61 1.04 12.76
N VAL A 55 -3.82 0.00 12.50
CA VAL A 55 -4.15 -1.37 12.93
C VAL A 55 -3.66 -1.64 14.36
N ARG A 56 -2.47 -1.14 14.72
CA ARG A 56 -1.84 -1.45 16.01
C ARG A 56 -2.13 -0.46 17.12
N GLY A 57 -2.59 0.73 16.76
CA GLY A 57 -2.92 1.79 17.71
C GLY A 57 -1.71 2.49 18.34
N TYR A 58 -0.52 2.40 17.71
CA TYR A 58 0.69 3.08 18.17
C TYR A 58 1.69 3.30 17.01
N TYR A 59 2.61 4.23 17.19
CA TYR A 59 3.70 4.47 16.24
C TYR A 59 4.71 3.32 16.29
N PRO A 60 5.01 2.66 15.17
CA PRO A 60 5.96 1.55 15.14
C PRO A 60 7.38 2.03 15.46
N ASN A 61 8.16 1.19 16.15
CA ASN A 61 9.50 1.55 16.63
C ASN A 61 10.45 1.98 15.51
N TYR A 62 10.36 1.39 14.30
CA TYR A 62 11.20 1.80 13.17
C TYR A 62 10.97 3.27 12.79
N LYS A 63 9.72 3.77 12.94
CA LYS A 63 9.39 5.17 12.65
C LYS A 63 9.85 6.12 13.75
N ILE A 64 9.72 5.70 15.01
CA ILE A 64 10.28 6.45 16.15
C ILE A 64 11.79 6.62 15.97
N LYS A 65 12.51 5.53 15.64
CA LYS A 65 13.95 5.59 15.39
C LYS A 65 14.33 6.42 14.16
N GLU A 66 13.50 6.45 13.13
CA GLU A 66 13.67 7.34 11.99
C GLU A 66 13.57 8.82 12.42
N TYR A 67 12.56 9.16 13.21
CA TYR A 67 12.37 10.51 13.71
C TYR A 67 13.52 10.96 14.62
N GLU A 68 13.98 10.09 15.53
CA GLU A 68 15.16 10.36 16.36
C GLU A 68 16.40 10.70 15.51
N ARG A 69 16.68 9.90 14.46
CA ARG A 69 17.82 10.16 13.55
C ARG A 69 17.69 11.45 12.75
N LYS A 70 16.46 11.87 12.47
CA LYS A 70 16.16 13.13 11.77
C LYS A 70 16.03 14.33 12.71
N ASN A 71 16.25 14.16 14.01
CA ASN A 71 16.03 15.16 15.06
C ASN A 71 14.59 15.72 15.03
N ILE A 72 13.60 14.88 14.71
CA ILE A 72 12.19 15.22 14.77
C ILE A 72 11.66 14.77 16.12
N ASP A 73 11.29 15.72 16.96
CA ASP A 73 10.68 15.46 18.27
C ASP A 73 9.17 15.31 18.11
N ILE A 74 8.67 14.08 18.25
CA ILE A 74 7.24 13.81 18.28
C ILE A 74 6.81 13.66 19.73
N GLN A 75 6.13 14.68 20.22
CA GLN A 75 5.54 14.66 21.57
C GLN A 75 4.08 14.20 21.48
N LEU A 76 3.85 12.91 21.69
CA LEU A 76 2.50 12.37 21.87
C LEU A 76 2.12 12.43 23.34
N THR A 77 1.02 13.15 23.63
CA THR A 77 0.41 13.15 24.94
C THR A 77 -0.18 11.75 25.27
N ASP A 78 -0.45 11.47 26.52
CA ASP A 78 -1.07 10.20 26.90
C ASP A 78 -2.50 10.09 26.35
N ASP A 79 -3.24 11.19 26.27
CA ASP A 79 -4.55 11.23 25.62
C ASP A 79 -4.47 10.87 24.13
N GLU A 80 -3.46 11.36 23.42
CA GLU A 80 -3.26 11.03 21.99
C GLU A 80 -2.87 9.57 21.79
N LYS A 81 -2.04 9.00 22.67
CA LYS A 81 -1.73 7.57 22.68
C LYS A 81 -2.98 6.72 22.93
N ASP A 82 -3.83 7.15 23.86
CA ASP A 82 -5.10 6.48 24.18
C ASP A 82 -6.08 6.55 23.01
N ILE A 83 -6.16 7.68 22.31
CA ILE A 83 -6.96 7.84 21.09
C ILE A 83 -6.49 6.89 20.00
N LEU A 84 -5.18 6.76 19.78
CA LEU A 84 -4.63 5.82 18.80
C LEU A 84 -4.99 4.37 19.15
N LYS A 85 -4.78 4.00 20.41
CA LYS A 85 -5.01 2.64 20.92
C LYS A 85 -6.48 2.21 20.85
N LYS A 86 -7.41 3.11 21.15
CA LYS A 86 -8.86 2.84 21.13
C LYS A 86 -9.50 2.96 19.75
N GLY A 87 -8.83 3.64 18.81
CA GLY A 87 -9.34 3.89 17.47
C GLY A 87 -8.62 3.10 16.38
N THR A 88 -8.43 1.80 16.62
CA THR A 88 -7.89 0.87 15.61
C THR A 88 -8.98 0.44 14.64
N VAL A 89 -8.60 0.20 13.38
CA VAL A 89 -9.52 -0.23 12.33
C VAL A 89 -9.85 -1.71 12.41
N ASP A 90 -11.02 -2.09 11.89
CA ASP A 90 -11.53 -3.46 11.90
C ASP A 90 -11.05 -4.28 10.69
N PHE A 91 -10.71 -3.60 9.58
CA PHE A 91 -10.20 -4.22 8.37
C PHE A 91 -9.27 -3.28 7.60
N ILE A 92 -8.51 -3.82 6.67
CA ILE A 92 -7.70 -3.05 5.71
C ILE A 92 -8.35 -3.14 4.34
N SER A 93 -8.67 -1.99 3.75
CA SER A 93 -8.98 -1.91 2.33
C SER A 93 -7.81 -1.32 1.55
N PHE A 94 -7.68 -1.77 0.29
CA PHE A 94 -6.59 -1.27 -0.54
C PHE A 94 -6.94 -1.30 -2.03
N SER A 95 -6.25 -0.43 -2.77
CA SER A 95 -6.21 -0.43 -4.24
C SER A 95 -5.01 -1.21 -4.72
N TYR A 96 -5.21 -2.10 -5.69
CA TYR A 96 -4.14 -2.81 -6.38
C TYR A 96 -4.23 -2.60 -7.88
N TYR A 97 -3.21 -2.02 -8.48
CA TYR A 97 -3.09 -1.81 -9.92
C TYR A 97 -1.82 -2.36 -10.53
N GLU A 98 -0.74 -2.39 -9.74
CA GLU A 98 0.59 -2.76 -10.21
C GLU A 98 1.49 -3.20 -9.06
N SER A 99 2.55 -3.92 -9.39
CA SER A 99 3.74 -4.07 -8.55
C SER A 99 4.82 -3.07 -8.96
N MET A 100 5.79 -2.86 -8.08
CA MET A 100 6.89 -1.93 -8.27
C MET A 100 8.21 -2.66 -8.09
N THR A 101 9.24 -2.21 -8.80
CA THR A 101 10.60 -2.75 -8.66
C THR A 101 11.54 -1.62 -8.29
N VAL A 102 12.38 -1.82 -7.29
CA VAL A 102 13.35 -0.84 -6.82
C VAL A 102 14.78 -1.30 -7.05
N SER A 103 15.69 -0.36 -7.32
CA SER A 103 17.11 -0.62 -7.45
C SER A 103 17.91 0.51 -6.82
N HIS A 104 18.94 0.17 -6.05
CA HIS A 104 19.85 1.14 -5.43
C HIS A 104 20.67 1.92 -6.47
N ASP A 105 20.88 1.34 -7.66
CA ASP A 105 21.61 1.97 -8.76
C ASP A 105 20.71 2.79 -9.70
N ALA A 106 19.40 2.87 -9.42
CA ALA A 106 18.47 3.52 -10.33
C ALA A 106 18.65 5.03 -10.41
N ASN A 107 18.86 5.53 -11.62
CA ASN A 107 18.81 6.95 -11.95
C ASN A 107 17.41 7.30 -12.46
N GLY A 108 16.58 7.87 -11.58
CA GLY A 108 15.20 8.25 -11.90
C GLY A 108 14.14 7.32 -11.31
N SER A 109 12.87 7.58 -11.61
CA SER A 109 11.73 6.78 -11.17
C SER A 109 10.72 6.64 -12.29
N THR A 110 10.18 5.43 -12.44
CA THR A 110 9.08 5.12 -13.38
C THR A 110 7.71 5.15 -12.70
N SER A 111 7.67 5.35 -11.39
CA SER A 111 6.44 5.37 -10.60
C SER A 111 6.25 6.70 -9.88
N ASN A 112 5.01 7.19 -9.86
CA ASN A 112 4.61 8.34 -9.06
C ASN A 112 4.28 7.96 -7.60
N ILE A 113 4.18 6.66 -7.31
CA ILE A 113 3.79 6.13 -5.99
C ILE A 113 5.02 5.90 -5.12
N ILE A 114 6.11 5.37 -5.71
CA ILE A 114 7.38 5.11 -5.01
C ILE A 114 8.53 5.74 -5.79
N SER A 115 9.25 6.64 -5.16
CA SER A 115 10.46 7.21 -5.76
C SER A 115 11.55 6.13 -5.88
N GLY A 116 12.26 6.12 -7.02
CA GLY A 116 13.28 5.11 -7.31
C GLY A 116 12.76 3.78 -7.87
N ALA A 117 11.46 3.69 -8.17
CA ALA A 117 10.92 2.54 -8.87
C ALA A 117 11.37 2.53 -10.34
N ILE A 118 11.74 1.35 -10.81
CA ILE A 118 12.13 1.08 -12.20
C ILE A 118 11.19 0.07 -12.85
N LYS A 119 11.27 -0.06 -14.18
CA LYS A 119 10.50 -1.08 -14.91
C LYS A 119 10.99 -2.47 -14.49
N ASN A 120 10.06 -3.36 -14.15
CA ASN A 120 10.36 -4.76 -13.90
C ASN A 120 10.75 -5.45 -15.23
N PRO A 121 11.92 -6.09 -15.32
CA PRO A 121 12.38 -6.73 -16.56
C PRO A 121 11.58 -7.99 -16.95
N TYR A 122 10.77 -8.53 -16.04
CA TYR A 122 10.04 -9.79 -16.22
C TYR A 122 8.53 -9.59 -16.43
N LEU A 123 8.02 -8.36 -16.31
CA LEU A 123 6.60 -8.08 -16.38
C LEU A 123 6.27 -7.25 -17.61
N GLU A 124 5.15 -7.58 -18.24
CA GLU A 124 4.53 -6.74 -19.24
C GLU A 124 3.96 -5.48 -18.59
N THR A 125 3.79 -4.44 -19.40
CA THR A 125 3.23 -3.18 -18.94
C THR A 125 2.02 -2.78 -19.78
N THR A 126 1.08 -2.10 -19.13
CA THR A 126 -0.03 -1.44 -19.81
C THR A 126 0.47 -0.32 -20.72
N ALA A 127 -0.42 0.25 -21.56
CA ALA A 127 -0.13 1.44 -22.35
C ALA A 127 0.33 2.65 -21.48
N TRP A 128 -0.03 2.67 -20.19
CA TRP A 128 0.39 3.70 -19.24
C TRP A 128 1.68 3.35 -18.48
N GLY A 129 2.36 2.25 -18.86
CA GLY A 129 3.62 1.81 -18.26
C GLY A 129 3.48 1.11 -16.90
N ARG A 130 2.27 0.79 -16.46
CA ARG A 130 2.03 0.05 -15.21
C ARG A 130 2.27 -1.44 -15.40
N ALA A 131 2.97 -2.07 -14.48
CA ALA A 131 3.25 -3.51 -14.52
C ALA A 131 1.96 -4.34 -14.36
N ILE A 132 1.75 -5.31 -15.25
CA ILE A 132 0.67 -6.30 -15.14
C ILE A 132 1.20 -7.45 -14.31
N ASP A 133 0.70 -7.60 -13.08
CA ASP A 133 1.23 -8.56 -12.13
C ASP A 133 0.17 -9.20 -11.23
N PRO A 134 -0.47 -10.29 -11.66
CA PRO A 134 -1.43 -11.01 -10.83
C PRO A 134 -0.77 -11.71 -9.63
N GLN A 135 0.49 -12.12 -9.73
CA GLN A 135 1.22 -12.69 -8.60
C GLN A 135 1.52 -11.65 -7.52
N GLY A 136 1.75 -10.41 -7.91
CA GLY A 136 1.94 -9.30 -6.98
C GLY A 136 0.72 -9.05 -6.09
N LEU A 137 -0.51 -9.23 -6.60
CA LEU A 137 -1.71 -9.18 -5.77
C LEU A 137 -1.69 -10.28 -4.70
N ARG A 138 -1.33 -11.50 -5.08
CA ARG A 138 -1.17 -12.61 -4.13
C ARG A 138 -0.11 -12.32 -3.07
N VAL A 139 1.04 -11.74 -3.47
CA VAL A 139 2.10 -11.33 -2.54
C VAL A 139 1.56 -10.31 -1.54
N VAL A 140 0.90 -9.25 -2.02
CA VAL A 140 0.33 -8.19 -1.17
C VAL A 140 -0.68 -8.72 -0.17
N LEU A 141 -1.59 -9.60 -0.60
CA LEU A 141 -2.58 -10.20 0.29
C LEU A 141 -1.93 -10.99 1.41
N ASN A 142 -0.93 -11.83 1.09
CA ASN A 142 -0.21 -12.58 2.10
C ASN A 142 0.61 -11.66 3.04
N GLU A 143 1.37 -10.70 2.50
CA GLU A 143 2.15 -9.76 3.32
C GLU A 143 1.26 -8.96 4.28
N LEU A 144 0.09 -8.50 3.84
CA LEU A 144 -0.85 -7.77 4.69
C LEU A 144 -1.46 -8.68 5.77
N TYR A 145 -1.91 -9.87 5.37
CA TYR A 145 -2.53 -10.79 6.31
C TYR A 145 -1.53 -11.32 7.35
N ASP A 146 -0.33 -11.73 6.93
CA ASP A 146 0.72 -12.18 7.85
C ASP A 146 1.12 -11.10 8.85
N ARG A 147 1.10 -9.83 8.42
CA ARG A 147 1.48 -8.70 9.27
C ARG A 147 0.42 -8.31 10.28
N TYR A 148 -0.87 -8.35 9.91
CA TYR A 148 -1.95 -7.74 10.67
C TYR A 148 -3.02 -8.72 11.14
N GLN A 149 -3.26 -9.82 10.42
CA GLN A 149 -4.23 -10.88 10.75
C GLN A 149 -5.66 -10.35 10.97
N ILE A 150 -6.05 -9.33 10.23
CA ILE A 150 -7.41 -8.78 10.18
C ILE A 150 -7.97 -8.90 8.76
N PRO A 151 -9.30 -8.78 8.55
CA PRO A 151 -9.91 -8.87 7.23
C PRO A 151 -9.29 -7.90 6.22
N LEU A 152 -9.18 -8.34 4.98
CA LEU A 152 -8.69 -7.55 3.86
C LEU A 152 -9.80 -7.34 2.83
N PHE A 153 -9.88 -6.13 2.25
CA PHE A 153 -10.87 -5.79 1.26
C PHE A 153 -10.23 -5.03 0.09
N ILE A 154 -10.23 -5.64 -1.10
CA ILE A 154 -9.79 -4.97 -2.32
C ILE A 154 -10.92 -4.06 -2.77
N VAL A 155 -10.75 -2.76 -2.66
CA VAL A 155 -11.76 -1.74 -3.02
C VAL A 155 -11.56 -1.19 -4.41
N GLU A 156 -10.34 -1.32 -4.95
CA GLU A 156 -10.02 -0.92 -6.31
C GLU A 156 -9.05 -1.92 -6.94
N ASN A 157 -9.37 -2.35 -8.14
CA ASN A 157 -8.50 -3.13 -9.00
C ASN A 157 -8.86 -2.86 -10.46
N GLY A 158 -7.88 -2.88 -11.35
CA GLY A 158 -8.14 -2.65 -12.77
C GLY A 158 -6.91 -2.39 -13.60
N LEU A 159 -7.13 -2.29 -14.91
CA LEU A 159 -6.11 -2.05 -15.92
C LEU A 159 -6.27 -0.64 -16.49
N GLY A 160 -5.22 0.20 -16.33
CA GLY A 160 -5.17 1.52 -16.94
C GLY A 160 -4.71 1.46 -18.39
N THR A 161 -5.56 1.89 -19.31
CA THR A 161 -5.26 1.97 -20.74
C THR A 161 -6.15 3.01 -21.43
N THR A 162 -5.90 3.26 -22.70
CA THR A 162 -6.72 4.15 -23.54
C THR A 162 -7.73 3.31 -24.30
N ASP A 163 -9.00 3.68 -24.22
CA ASP A 163 -10.10 3.03 -24.92
C ASP A 163 -10.56 3.86 -26.11
N GLU A 164 -11.01 3.18 -27.15
CA GLU A 164 -11.66 3.79 -28.29
C GLU A 164 -13.12 3.34 -28.38
N LEU A 165 -14.03 4.31 -28.54
CA LEU A 165 -15.43 4.03 -28.75
C LEU A 165 -15.67 3.74 -30.24
N VAL A 166 -15.92 2.48 -30.59
CA VAL A 166 -16.19 2.03 -31.97
C VAL A 166 -17.64 1.58 -32.05
N ASN A 167 -18.43 2.23 -32.93
CA ASN A 167 -19.85 1.93 -33.09
C ASN A 167 -20.67 1.91 -31.79
N GLY A 168 -20.33 2.76 -30.81
CA GLY A 168 -21.00 2.86 -29.53
C GLY A 168 -20.59 1.79 -28.51
N THR A 169 -19.56 1.00 -28.78
CA THR A 169 -19.05 -0.07 -27.94
C THR A 169 -17.53 0.09 -27.75
N VAL A 170 -17.02 -0.34 -26.61
CA VAL A 170 -15.58 -0.52 -26.35
C VAL A 170 -15.30 -2.01 -26.32
N GLU A 171 -14.40 -2.48 -27.18
CA GLU A 171 -13.92 -3.86 -27.19
C GLU A 171 -12.74 -3.96 -26.24
N ASP A 172 -12.98 -4.46 -25.02
CA ASP A 172 -12.01 -4.47 -23.93
C ASP A 172 -11.63 -5.88 -23.44
N ASP A 173 -11.46 -6.82 -24.36
CA ASP A 173 -11.02 -8.20 -24.09
C ASP A 173 -9.76 -8.24 -23.22
N TYR A 174 -8.84 -7.29 -23.36
CA TYR A 174 -7.65 -7.13 -22.52
C TYR A 174 -7.97 -6.89 -21.05
N ARG A 175 -9.11 -6.24 -20.68
CA ARG A 175 -9.55 -6.13 -19.28
C ARG A 175 -10.13 -7.42 -18.76
N ILE A 176 -10.87 -8.14 -19.60
CA ILE A 176 -11.39 -9.46 -19.27
C ILE A 176 -10.23 -10.40 -18.97
N ASP A 177 -9.21 -10.40 -19.81
CA ASP A 177 -8.01 -11.22 -19.62
C ASP A 177 -7.21 -10.83 -18.36
N TYR A 178 -7.13 -9.54 -18.05
CA TYR A 178 -6.52 -9.06 -16.80
C TYR A 178 -7.23 -9.59 -15.55
N HIS A 179 -8.55 -9.73 -15.58
CA HIS A 179 -9.35 -10.19 -14.45
C HIS A 179 -9.51 -11.71 -14.35
N ARG A 180 -9.04 -12.49 -15.33
CA ARG A 180 -9.02 -13.96 -15.32
C ARG A 180 -7.81 -14.53 -14.58
#